data_a0792fc423673a430fd0710b77d32234
#
_entry.id   a0792fc423673a430fd0710b77d32234
#
_cell.length_a   1.000
_cell.length_b   1.000
_cell.length_c   1.000
_cell.angle_alpha   90.00
_cell.angle_beta   90.00
_cell.angle_gamma   90.00
#
_symmetry.space_group_name_H-M   'P 1'
#
loop_
_entity.id
_entity.type
_entity.pdbx_description
1 polymer ?
#
loop_
_entity_poly.entity_id
_entity_poly.type
_entity_poly.pdbx_seq_one_letter_code
_entity_poly.pdbx_strand_id
1 'polypeptide(L)'
;MNLPNKLTMLRVILVPVFMVFAACSRYGTADFNPTFALIAGIIFAVASFTDFLDGYLARKNNLVTDFGKFMDPLADKCLTTAAFIYMVACGICSPVVLAVILFREFAVAGVRMLAAETGTVIAANMWGKVKTVLQMLTVLFYYFAAALAGPTDVMAVGLITQLLCWLCGAATVLSGGIYLWQNRKLFMQAK
;
A
#
# COMPACT_ATOMS: atom_id res chain seq x y z
N MET A 1 20.51 -17.00 -1.84
CA MET A 1 19.58 -15.84 -1.79
C MET A 1 20.22 -14.75 -0.96
N ASN A 2 20.33 -13.54 -1.50
CA ASN A 2 20.86 -12.39 -0.77
C ASN A 2 19.87 -11.91 0.30
N LEU A 3 20.38 -11.17 1.30
CA LEU A 3 19.55 -10.68 2.42
C LEU A 3 18.30 -9.89 1.94
N PRO A 4 18.40 -8.94 0.99
CA PRO A 4 17.21 -8.27 0.45
C PRO A 4 16.15 -9.26 -0.09
N ASN A 5 16.55 -10.24 -0.91
CA ASN A 5 15.61 -11.21 -1.46
C ASN A 5 14.90 -12.04 -0.37
N LYS A 6 15.58 -12.33 0.76
CA LYS A 6 14.95 -13.02 1.89
C LYS A 6 13.89 -12.14 2.55
N LEU A 7 14.13 -10.84 2.68
CA LEU A 7 13.15 -9.88 3.24
C LEU A 7 11.93 -9.72 2.33
N THR A 8 12.13 -9.67 1.01
CA THR A 8 11.02 -9.67 0.05
C THR A 8 10.17 -10.94 0.15
N MET A 9 10.81 -12.12 0.23
CA MET A 9 10.09 -13.40 0.41
C MET A 9 9.34 -13.46 1.73
N LEU A 10 9.95 -12.96 2.81
CA LEU A 10 9.27 -12.85 4.11
C LEU A 10 8.00 -11.99 3.99
N ARG A 11 8.06 -10.86 3.28
CA ARG A 11 6.90 -10.00 3.06
C ARG A 11 5.80 -10.72 2.28
N VAL A 12 6.14 -11.44 1.22
CA VAL A 12 5.17 -12.25 0.45
C VAL A 12 4.44 -13.25 1.36
N ILE A 13 5.14 -13.84 2.33
CA ILE A 13 4.53 -14.74 3.32
C ILE A 13 3.70 -13.95 4.36
N LEU A 14 4.14 -12.76 4.76
CA LEU A 14 3.42 -11.93 5.72
C LEU A 14 2.09 -11.40 5.18
N VAL A 15 1.93 -11.23 3.86
CA VAL A 15 0.66 -10.79 3.26
C VAL A 15 -0.49 -11.74 3.59
N PRO A 16 -0.45 -13.04 3.27
CA PRO A 16 -1.53 -13.95 3.63
C PRO A 16 -1.72 -14.10 5.15
N VAL A 17 -0.64 -14.04 5.94
CA VAL A 17 -0.75 -14.05 7.41
C VAL A 17 -1.51 -12.81 7.90
N PHE A 18 -1.16 -11.63 7.40
CA PHE A 18 -1.91 -10.39 7.65
C PHE A 18 -3.40 -10.55 7.30
N MET A 19 -3.71 -11.11 6.12
CA MET A 19 -5.09 -11.29 5.67
C MET A 19 -5.90 -12.16 6.62
N VAL A 20 -5.31 -13.23 7.17
CA VAL A 20 -6.00 -14.09 8.15
C VAL A 20 -6.35 -13.29 9.40
N PHE A 21 -5.39 -12.57 9.99
CA PHE A 21 -5.65 -11.78 11.21
C PHE A 21 -6.61 -10.61 10.96
N ALA A 22 -6.51 -9.96 9.82
CA ALA A 22 -7.43 -8.89 9.41
C ALA A 22 -8.87 -9.43 9.25
N ALA A 23 -9.05 -10.60 8.64
CA ALA A 23 -10.35 -11.27 8.52
C ALA A 23 -10.92 -11.67 9.88
N CYS A 24 -10.08 -12.19 10.78
CA CYS A 24 -10.48 -12.60 12.13
C CYS A 24 -10.78 -11.43 13.06
N SER A 25 -10.32 -10.21 12.75
CA SER A 25 -10.58 -9.03 13.59
C SER A 25 -12.05 -8.59 13.57
N ARG A 26 -12.77 -8.80 12.47
CA ARG A 26 -14.22 -8.55 12.28
C ARG A 26 -14.67 -7.16 12.77
N TYR A 27 -13.89 -6.12 12.45
CA TYR A 27 -14.23 -4.76 12.85
C TYR A 27 -15.62 -4.35 12.35
N GLY A 28 -16.37 -3.64 13.21
CA GLY A 28 -17.74 -3.19 12.89
C GLY A 28 -18.83 -4.25 13.10
N THR A 29 -18.51 -5.44 13.60
CA THR A 29 -19.46 -6.49 13.97
C THR A 29 -19.49 -6.70 15.49
N ALA A 30 -20.53 -7.39 15.98
CA ALA A 30 -20.63 -7.74 17.40
C ALA A 30 -19.48 -8.67 17.87
N ASP A 31 -18.87 -9.40 16.95
CA ASP A 31 -17.76 -10.32 17.21
C ASP A 31 -16.37 -9.68 17.03
N PHE A 32 -16.28 -8.36 17.12
CA PHE A 32 -15.01 -7.66 16.96
C PHE A 32 -13.98 -8.12 17.99
N ASN A 33 -12.81 -8.49 17.51
CA ASN A 33 -11.69 -8.90 18.35
C ASN A 33 -10.51 -7.92 18.22
N PRO A 34 -10.30 -7.05 19.23
CA PRO A 34 -9.23 -6.06 19.21
C PRO A 34 -7.82 -6.68 19.17
N THR A 35 -7.65 -7.85 19.74
CA THR A 35 -6.36 -8.55 19.73
C THR A 35 -5.95 -8.94 18.31
N PHE A 36 -6.88 -9.45 17.51
CA PHE A 36 -6.59 -9.76 16.10
C PHE A 36 -6.34 -8.51 15.27
N ALA A 37 -7.04 -7.41 15.54
CA ALA A 37 -6.77 -6.12 14.92
C ALA A 37 -5.34 -5.63 15.25
N LEU A 38 -4.93 -5.73 16.52
CA LEU A 38 -3.59 -5.37 16.95
C LEU A 38 -2.51 -6.21 16.26
N ILE A 39 -2.70 -7.53 16.21
CA ILE A 39 -1.76 -8.44 15.54
C ILE A 39 -1.67 -8.11 14.05
N ALA A 40 -2.80 -7.87 13.37
CA ALA A 40 -2.81 -7.44 11.97
C ALA A 40 -2.03 -6.13 11.77
N GLY A 41 -2.24 -5.13 12.65
CA GLY A 41 -1.50 -3.87 12.65
C GLY A 41 0.01 -4.05 12.81
N ILE A 42 0.44 -4.92 13.73
CA ILE A 42 1.85 -5.24 13.95
C ILE A 42 2.45 -5.93 12.72
N ILE A 43 1.75 -6.92 12.15
CA ILE A 43 2.23 -7.61 10.93
C ILE A 43 2.37 -6.61 9.78
N PHE A 44 1.40 -5.73 9.59
CA PHE A 44 1.47 -4.69 8.56
C PHE A 44 2.64 -3.72 8.80
N ALA A 45 2.87 -3.28 10.05
CA ALA A 45 3.99 -2.42 10.41
C ALA A 45 5.34 -3.09 10.14
N VAL A 46 5.51 -4.34 10.55
CA VAL A 46 6.73 -5.12 10.32
C VAL A 46 6.97 -5.32 8.82
N ALA A 47 5.94 -5.71 8.06
CA ALA A 47 6.06 -5.91 6.62
C ALA A 47 6.41 -4.60 5.88
N SER A 48 5.81 -3.46 6.27
CA SER A 48 6.12 -2.15 5.71
C SER A 48 7.53 -1.68 6.08
N PHE A 49 7.99 -1.97 7.30
CA PHE A 49 9.34 -1.62 7.74
C PHE A 49 10.40 -2.47 7.03
N THR A 50 10.14 -3.76 6.81
CA THR A 50 11.05 -4.63 6.04
C THR A 50 11.22 -4.16 4.60
N ASP A 51 10.17 -3.59 3.97
CA ASP A 51 10.26 -2.96 2.63
C ASP A 51 11.22 -1.78 2.60
N PHE A 52 11.13 -0.92 3.61
CA PHE A 52 12.06 0.21 3.73
C PHE A 52 13.51 -0.26 3.92
N LEU A 53 13.72 -1.30 4.75
CA LEU A 53 15.05 -1.85 5.04
C LEU A 53 15.68 -2.53 3.83
N ASP A 54 14.94 -3.38 3.12
CA ASP A 54 15.50 -4.11 1.97
C ASP A 54 15.85 -3.16 0.83
N GLY A 55 15.00 -2.17 0.54
CA GLY A 55 15.30 -1.13 -0.44
C GLY A 55 16.51 -0.27 -0.07
N TYR A 56 16.74 -0.01 1.22
CA TYR A 56 17.94 0.69 1.69
C TYR A 56 19.20 -0.18 1.57
N LEU A 57 19.15 -1.43 2.04
CA LEU A 57 20.25 -2.37 2.03
C LEU A 57 20.67 -2.77 0.61
N ALA A 58 19.71 -3.00 -0.28
CA ALA A 58 19.97 -3.33 -1.68
C ALA A 58 20.74 -2.22 -2.39
N ARG A 59 20.36 -0.96 -2.17
CA ARG A 59 21.06 0.22 -2.75
C ARG A 59 22.42 0.44 -2.15
N LYS A 60 22.55 0.32 -0.82
CA LYS A 60 23.83 0.54 -0.13
C LYS A 60 24.90 -0.49 -0.49
N ASN A 61 24.50 -1.74 -0.71
CA ASN A 61 25.43 -2.85 -0.93
C ASN A 61 25.52 -3.28 -2.41
N ASN A 62 24.87 -2.57 -3.35
CA ASN A 62 24.77 -2.92 -4.78
C ASN A 62 24.30 -4.37 -5.02
N LEU A 63 23.43 -4.90 -4.15
CA LEU A 63 22.90 -6.27 -4.19
C LEU A 63 21.53 -6.34 -4.90
N VAL A 64 21.32 -5.48 -5.88
CA VAL A 64 20.06 -5.44 -6.63
C VAL A 64 20.00 -6.63 -7.56
N THR A 65 19.01 -7.51 -7.36
CA THR A 65 18.74 -8.68 -8.21
C THR A 65 17.52 -8.45 -9.09
N ASP A 66 17.46 -9.14 -10.25
CA ASP A 66 16.30 -9.02 -11.14
C ASP A 66 15.03 -9.59 -10.49
N PHE A 67 15.16 -10.62 -9.65
CA PHE A 67 14.07 -11.15 -8.84
C PHE A 67 13.52 -10.07 -7.86
N GLY A 68 14.40 -9.38 -7.13
CA GLY A 68 13.99 -8.30 -6.22
C GLY A 68 13.29 -7.16 -6.95
N LYS A 69 13.86 -6.70 -8.08
CA LYS A 69 13.26 -5.64 -8.91
C LYS A 69 11.81 -5.94 -9.32
N PHE A 70 11.49 -7.22 -9.56
CA PHE A 70 10.16 -7.67 -9.94
C PHE A 70 9.24 -7.87 -8.72
N MET A 71 9.73 -8.55 -7.69
CA MET A 71 8.91 -8.96 -6.55
C MET A 71 8.65 -7.85 -5.54
N ASP A 72 9.60 -6.91 -5.33
CA ASP A 72 9.44 -5.84 -4.35
C ASP A 72 8.22 -4.94 -4.64
N PRO A 73 8.04 -4.40 -5.87
CA PRO A 73 6.86 -3.59 -6.18
C PRO A 73 5.55 -4.38 -6.09
N LEU A 74 5.59 -5.69 -6.33
CA LEU A 74 4.41 -6.55 -6.26
C LEU A 74 4.00 -6.78 -4.80
N ALA A 75 4.94 -7.18 -3.95
CA ALA A 75 4.70 -7.48 -2.54
C ALA A 75 4.19 -6.25 -1.77
N ASP A 76 4.80 -5.06 -2.00
CA ASP A 76 4.36 -3.80 -1.41
C ASP A 76 2.91 -3.47 -1.77
N LYS A 77 2.57 -3.56 -3.05
CA LYS A 77 1.20 -3.30 -3.52
C LYS A 77 0.20 -4.34 -3.04
N CYS A 78 0.57 -5.60 -2.94
CA CYS A 78 -0.30 -6.65 -2.40
C CYS A 78 -0.65 -6.39 -0.94
N LEU A 79 0.30 -5.99 -0.11
CA LEU A 79 0.08 -5.73 1.32
C LEU A 79 -0.89 -4.56 1.52
N THR A 80 -0.62 -3.41 0.91
CA THR A 80 -1.47 -2.22 1.03
C THR A 80 -2.85 -2.45 0.44
N THR A 81 -2.94 -3.11 -0.73
CA THR A 81 -4.23 -3.46 -1.35
C THR A 81 -5.06 -4.38 -0.47
N ALA A 82 -4.44 -5.44 0.10
CA ALA A 82 -5.12 -6.35 1.01
C ALA A 82 -5.69 -5.59 2.22
N ALA A 83 -4.92 -4.67 2.82
CA ALA A 83 -5.40 -3.86 3.94
C ALA A 83 -6.63 -3.01 3.55
N PHE A 84 -6.59 -2.32 2.42
CA PHE A 84 -7.73 -1.53 1.95
C PHE A 84 -8.94 -2.40 1.58
N ILE A 85 -8.75 -3.61 1.04
CA ILE A 85 -9.86 -4.56 0.78
C ILE A 85 -10.60 -4.88 2.08
N TYR A 86 -9.86 -5.20 3.16
CA TYR A 86 -10.50 -5.46 4.46
C TYR A 86 -11.16 -4.21 5.05
N MET A 87 -10.58 -3.03 4.89
CA MET A 87 -11.20 -1.77 5.31
C MET A 87 -12.51 -1.50 4.53
N VAL A 88 -12.57 -1.87 3.24
CA VAL A 88 -13.82 -1.81 2.45
C VAL A 88 -14.83 -2.85 2.94
N ALA A 89 -14.40 -4.08 3.21
CA ALA A 89 -15.27 -5.13 3.72
C ALA A 89 -15.87 -4.78 5.09
N CYS A 90 -15.16 -4.01 5.90
CA CYS A 90 -15.64 -3.49 7.18
C CYS A 90 -16.47 -2.19 7.06
N GLY A 91 -16.74 -1.69 5.85
CA GLY A 91 -17.49 -0.45 5.63
C GLY A 91 -16.76 0.84 5.98
N ILE A 92 -15.47 0.78 6.30
CA ILE A 92 -14.66 1.94 6.71
C ILE A 92 -14.11 2.72 5.51
N CYS A 93 -13.69 2.02 4.46
CA CYS A 93 -13.21 2.63 3.23
C CYS A 93 -14.26 2.50 2.12
N SER A 94 -14.47 3.56 1.34
CA SER A 94 -15.33 3.48 0.17
C SER A 94 -14.71 2.59 -0.92
N PRO A 95 -15.48 1.68 -1.56
CA PRO A 95 -15.00 0.92 -2.73
C PRO A 95 -14.48 1.82 -3.86
N VAL A 96 -15.03 3.03 -4.00
CA VAL A 96 -14.59 4.03 -4.99
C VAL A 96 -13.16 4.47 -4.73
N VAL A 97 -12.81 4.70 -3.45
CA VAL A 97 -11.44 5.08 -3.07
C VAL A 97 -10.46 3.96 -3.43
N LEU A 98 -10.79 2.71 -3.10
CA LEU A 98 -9.96 1.56 -3.45
C LEU A 98 -9.80 1.42 -4.97
N ALA A 99 -10.88 1.56 -5.73
CA ALA A 99 -10.84 1.49 -7.19
C ALA A 99 -9.92 2.57 -7.79
N VAL A 100 -10.01 3.81 -7.29
CA VAL A 100 -9.14 4.92 -7.70
C VAL A 100 -7.66 4.62 -7.38
N ILE A 101 -7.39 4.08 -6.20
CA ILE A 101 -6.03 3.68 -5.81
C ILE A 101 -5.49 2.64 -6.79
N LEU A 102 -6.23 1.56 -7.03
CA LEU A 102 -5.82 0.47 -7.92
C LEU A 102 -5.64 0.95 -9.36
N PHE A 103 -6.60 1.71 -9.89
CA PHE A 103 -6.51 2.25 -11.25
C PHE A 103 -5.23 3.06 -11.45
N ARG A 104 -4.93 3.94 -10.49
CA ARG A 104 -3.69 4.74 -10.55
C ARG A 104 -2.44 3.88 -10.46
N GLU A 105 -2.39 2.85 -9.60
CA GLU A 105 -1.24 1.96 -9.51
C GLU A 105 -0.96 1.26 -10.83
N PHE A 106 -2.00 0.72 -11.47
CA PHE A 106 -1.88 0.06 -12.76
C PHE A 106 -1.52 1.04 -13.89
N ALA A 107 -2.16 2.21 -13.93
CA ALA A 107 -1.86 3.23 -14.93
C ALA A 107 -0.39 3.67 -14.89
N VAL A 108 0.12 3.98 -13.69
CA VAL A 108 1.53 4.38 -13.53
C VAL A 108 2.49 3.22 -13.82
N ALA A 109 2.15 1.98 -13.46
CA ALA A 109 2.95 0.82 -13.80
C ALA A 109 3.01 0.62 -15.32
N GLY A 110 1.87 0.73 -16.02
CA GLY A 110 1.80 0.65 -17.49
C GLY A 110 2.66 1.71 -18.17
N VAL A 111 2.59 2.97 -17.72
CA VAL A 111 3.44 4.05 -18.28
C VAL A 111 4.93 3.73 -18.10
N ARG A 112 5.33 3.20 -16.94
CA ARG A 112 6.73 2.81 -16.70
C ARG A 112 7.17 1.64 -17.57
N MET A 113 6.29 0.69 -17.84
CA MET A 113 6.58 -0.42 -18.74
C MET A 113 6.81 0.09 -20.17
N LEU A 114 5.93 0.93 -20.70
CA LEU A 114 6.08 1.55 -22.02
C LEU A 114 7.37 2.38 -22.12
N ALA A 115 7.70 3.14 -21.09
CA ALA A 115 8.94 3.90 -21.04
C ALA A 115 10.19 3.01 -21.05
N ALA A 116 10.16 1.90 -20.34
CA ALA A 116 11.27 0.94 -20.32
C ALA A 116 11.51 0.28 -21.69
N GLU A 117 10.45 -0.02 -22.45
CA GLU A 117 10.54 -0.53 -23.82
C GLU A 117 11.21 0.47 -24.77
N THR A 118 11.00 1.78 -24.55
CA THR A 118 11.66 2.83 -25.34
C THR A 118 13.05 3.22 -24.81
N GLY A 119 13.59 2.47 -23.83
CA GLY A 119 14.88 2.76 -23.19
C GLY A 119 14.89 3.98 -22.27
N THR A 120 13.72 4.55 -21.99
CA THR A 120 13.58 5.76 -21.15
C THR A 120 13.28 5.36 -19.71
N VAL A 121 14.11 5.80 -18.75
CA VAL A 121 13.87 5.56 -17.31
C VAL A 121 13.13 6.74 -16.70
N ILE A 122 11.88 6.53 -16.30
CA ILE A 122 11.09 7.57 -15.61
C ILE A 122 11.32 7.48 -14.11
N ALA A 123 11.82 8.58 -13.52
CA ALA A 123 12.02 8.69 -12.09
C ALA A 123 10.69 8.71 -11.31
N ALA A 124 10.72 8.24 -10.06
CA ALA A 124 9.58 8.33 -9.16
C ALA A 124 9.31 9.79 -8.78
N ASN A 125 8.06 10.24 -8.92
CA ASN A 125 7.64 11.58 -8.52
C ASN A 125 7.46 11.64 -6.99
N MET A 126 7.81 12.80 -6.37
CA MET A 126 7.63 13.05 -4.93
C MET A 126 6.17 12.86 -4.49
N TRP A 127 5.21 13.30 -5.28
CA TRP A 127 3.77 13.09 -5.01
C TRP A 127 3.37 11.62 -4.90
N GLY A 128 4.07 10.75 -5.67
CA GLY A 128 3.89 9.30 -5.53
C GLY A 128 4.38 8.76 -4.20
N LYS A 129 5.47 9.31 -3.64
CA LYS A 129 5.97 8.91 -2.31
C LYS A 129 5.03 9.38 -1.21
N VAL A 130 4.56 10.63 -1.26
CA VAL A 130 3.63 11.19 -0.27
C VAL A 130 2.35 10.36 -0.18
N LYS A 131 1.74 10.00 -1.33
CA LYS A 131 0.53 9.18 -1.32
C LYS A 131 0.77 7.79 -0.69
N THR A 132 1.93 7.16 -0.95
CA THR A 132 2.25 5.83 -0.39
C THR A 132 2.41 5.91 1.13
N VAL A 133 3.13 6.92 1.63
CA VAL A 133 3.25 7.16 3.08
C VAL A 133 1.89 7.42 3.70
N LEU A 134 1.04 8.23 3.07
CA LEU A 134 -0.31 8.51 3.58
C LEU A 134 -1.17 7.22 3.65
N GLN A 135 -1.10 6.35 2.63
CA GLN A 135 -1.79 5.06 2.64
C GLN A 135 -1.31 4.17 3.78
N MET A 136 0.01 4.04 3.97
CA MET A 136 0.59 3.25 5.07
C MET A 136 0.15 3.78 6.44
N LEU A 137 0.21 5.10 6.65
CA LEU A 137 -0.22 5.73 7.89
C LEU A 137 -1.72 5.54 8.14
N THR A 138 -2.55 5.60 7.11
CA THR A 138 -3.99 5.36 7.22
C THR A 138 -4.29 3.93 7.69
N VAL A 139 -3.61 2.93 7.11
CA VAL A 139 -3.77 1.53 7.51
C VAL A 139 -3.29 1.30 8.94
N LEU A 140 -2.12 1.84 9.30
CA LEU A 140 -1.59 1.73 10.66
C LEU A 140 -2.53 2.38 11.68
N PHE A 141 -2.99 3.60 11.38
CA PHE A 141 -3.96 4.30 12.23
C PHE A 141 -5.21 3.45 12.44
N TYR A 142 -5.79 2.91 11.37
CA TYR A 142 -6.99 2.08 11.45
C TYR A 142 -6.81 0.88 12.38
N TYR A 143 -5.80 0.06 12.16
CA TYR A 143 -5.62 -1.17 12.94
C TYR A 143 -5.24 -0.90 14.40
N PHE A 144 -4.37 0.06 14.67
CA PHE A 144 -3.98 0.40 16.04
C PHE A 144 -5.09 1.16 16.79
N ALA A 145 -5.73 2.14 16.15
CA ALA A 145 -6.84 2.84 16.78
C ALA A 145 -8.03 1.91 17.04
N ALA A 146 -8.37 1.01 16.10
CA ALA A 146 -9.40 0.01 16.30
C ALA A 146 -9.08 -0.93 17.47
N ALA A 147 -7.82 -1.36 17.60
CA ALA A 147 -7.40 -2.26 18.69
C ALA A 147 -7.41 -1.58 20.07
N LEU A 148 -7.13 -0.28 20.13
CA LEU A 148 -7.02 0.47 21.39
C LEU A 148 -8.31 1.20 21.76
N ALA A 149 -9.23 1.39 20.81
CA ALA A 149 -10.48 2.08 21.03
C ALA A 149 -11.39 1.29 21.98
N GLY A 150 -11.98 2.00 22.95
CA GLY A 150 -13.07 1.48 23.76
C GLY A 150 -14.37 1.43 22.96
N PRO A 151 -15.44 0.80 23.50
CA PRO A 151 -16.74 0.72 22.82
C PRO A 151 -17.33 2.07 22.41
N THR A 152 -17.02 3.14 23.16
CA THR A 152 -17.45 4.52 22.92
C THR A 152 -16.73 5.19 21.75
N ASP A 153 -15.52 4.74 21.40
CA ASP A 153 -14.62 5.41 20.46
C ASP A 153 -14.68 4.82 19.05
N VAL A 154 -15.35 3.68 18.89
CA VAL A 154 -15.46 2.94 17.61
C VAL A 154 -15.99 3.84 16.49
N MET A 155 -17.01 4.67 16.79
CA MET A 155 -17.59 5.58 15.80
C MET A 155 -16.61 6.68 15.39
N ALA A 156 -15.86 7.26 16.35
CA ALA A 156 -14.87 8.30 16.08
C ALA A 156 -13.69 7.75 15.25
N VAL A 157 -13.19 6.57 15.61
CA VAL A 157 -12.13 5.87 14.84
C VAL A 157 -12.60 5.59 13.41
N GLY A 158 -13.85 5.13 13.25
CA GLY A 158 -14.43 4.89 11.93
C GLY A 158 -14.48 6.16 11.06
N LEU A 159 -15.01 7.27 11.61
CA LEU A 159 -15.10 8.54 10.89
C LEU A 159 -13.73 9.11 10.51
N ILE A 160 -12.78 9.12 11.45
CA ILE A 160 -11.42 9.62 11.19
C ILE A 160 -10.76 8.77 10.10
N THR A 161 -10.87 7.45 10.18
CA THR A 161 -10.30 6.55 9.17
C THR A 161 -10.94 6.76 7.80
N GLN A 162 -12.26 6.97 7.75
CA GLN A 162 -12.96 7.27 6.50
C GLN A 162 -12.48 8.57 5.86
N LEU A 163 -12.26 9.62 6.66
CA LEU A 163 -11.68 10.88 6.19
C LEU A 163 -10.25 10.66 5.64
N LEU A 164 -9.42 9.89 6.34
CA LEU A 164 -8.09 9.54 5.89
C LEU A 164 -8.12 8.75 4.56
N CYS A 165 -9.07 7.83 4.40
CA CYS A 165 -9.27 7.11 3.13
C CYS A 165 -9.60 8.06 1.97
N TRP A 166 -10.50 9.03 2.17
CA TRP A 166 -10.80 10.04 1.15
C TRP A 166 -9.59 10.94 0.83
N LEU A 167 -8.79 11.31 1.84
CA LEU A 167 -7.53 12.02 1.62
C LEU A 167 -6.54 11.19 0.79
N CYS A 168 -6.44 9.88 1.06
CA CYS A 168 -5.66 8.95 0.23
C CYS A 168 -6.16 8.91 -1.21
N GLY A 169 -7.46 8.88 -1.42
CA GLY A 169 -8.09 8.94 -2.75
C GLY A 169 -7.73 10.23 -3.49
N ALA A 170 -7.92 11.38 -2.84
CA ALA A 170 -7.58 12.70 -3.40
C ALA A 170 -6.08 12.83 -3.74
N ALA A 171 -5.20 12.43 -2.82
CA ALA A 171 -3.76 12.43 -3.06
C ALA A 171 -3.37 11.49 -4.21
N THR A 172 -4.07 10.37 -4.36
CA THR A 172 -3.87 9.40 -5.44
C THR A 172 -4.25 10.00 -6.79
N VAL A 173 -5.40 10.67 -6.90
CA VAL A 173 -5.84 11.36 -8.13
C VAL A 173 -4.85 12.44 -8.52
N LEU A 174 -4.49 13.32 -7.57
CA LEU A 174 -3.53 14.40 -7.81
C LEU A 174 -2.16 13.85 -8.27
N SER A 175 -1.62 12.86 -7.55
CA SER A 175 -0.36 12.23 -7.92
C SER A 175 -0.40 11.55 -9.28
N GLY A 176 -1.51 10.89 -9.61
CA GLY A 176 -1.71 10.24 -10.92
C GLY A 176 -1.82 11.26 -12.05
N GLY A 177 -2.63 12.31 -11.88
CA GLY A 177 -2.81 13.38 -12.84
C GLY A 177 -1.49 14.10 -13.17
N ILE A 178 -0.73 14.49 -12.14
CA ILE A 178 0.59 15.12 -12.32
C ILE A 178 1.54 14.18 -13.08
N TYR A 179 1.56 12.89 -12.71
CA TYR A 179 2.43 11.92 -13.35
C TYR A 179 2.10 11.71 -14.82
N LEU A 180 0.84 11.54 -15.16
CA LEU A 180 0.38 11.40 -16.56
C LEU A 180 0.63 12.66 -17.38
N TRP A 181 0.39 13.84 -16.81
CA TRP A 181 0.66 15.11 -17.45
C TRP A 181 2.16 15.30 -17.78
N GLN A 182 3.03 15.00 -16.83
CA GLN A 182 4.48 15.09 -17.01
C GLN A 182 5.00 14.16 -18.11
N ASN A 183 4.39 12.98 -18.26
CA ASN A 183 4.82 11.94 -19.19
C ASN A 183 3.94 11.85 -20.46
N ARG A 184 3.09 12.85 -20.75
CA ARG A 184 2.16 12.83 -21.88
C ARG A 184 2.82 12.66 -23.26
N LYS A 185 4.06 13.08 -23.42
CA LYS A 185 4.82 12.95 -24.67
C LYS A 185 5.05 11.50 -25.08
N LEU A 186 5.21 10.59 -24.12
CA LEU A 186 5.38 9.15 -24.37
C LEU A 186 4.17 8.55 -25.07
N PHE A 187 2.96 8.99 -24.70
CA PHE A 187 1.73 8.52 -25.34
C PHE A 187 1.57 9.04 -26.78
N MET A 188 2.16 10.19 -27.11
CA MET A 188 2.11 10.75 -28.45
C MET A 188 3.14 10.13 -29.40
N GLN A 189 4.20 9.52 -28.85
CA GLN A 189 5.28 8.88 -29.62
C GLN A 189 5.06 7.38 -29.82
N ALA A 190 4.14 6.77 -29.07
CA ALA A 190 3.76 5.35 -29.23
C ALA A 190 2.75 5.16 -30.39
N LYS A 191 3.17 5.57 -31.60
CA LYS A 191 2.49 5.27 -32.88
C LYS A 191 3.39 4.45 -33.76
#